data_094db569c1870f6dc8d92dc92b7cfafc
#
_entry.id   094db569c1870f6dc8d92dc92b7cfafc
#
_cell.length_a   1.000
_cell.length_b   1.000
_cell.length_c   1.000
_cell.angle_alpha   90.00
_cell.angle_beta   90.00
_cell.angle_gamma   90.00
#
_symmetry.space_group_name_H-M   'P 1'
#
loop_
_entity.id
_entity.type
_entity.pdbx_description
1 polymer ?
#
loop_
_entity_poly.entity_id
_entity_poly.type
_entity_poly.pdbx_seq_one_letter_code
_entity_poly.pdbx_strand_id
1 'polypeptide(L)'
;MDIFSGLLSGFQIVFQPVNFLYCFVGVFIGTLIGVLPGIGPTGAMAMLLPTTFGLSPVSSLIMLAGIFYGAQYGGSTTSILVNIPGEASSIVTCLDGYQMARQGRAGPALGIAAFGSLIGGTFSIFGIMFLALPLAEIAVAFGPPEYFSLICLTMILSVYLSRGSLFKSFIMIITGLILSAVGMDPISGKTRFTFGCGTLIDGIGLVPVAMGLFGVSEVLMNLEESLERIIFKARVKNLLPNLEDWKKSIGPIIRGTFLGFPLGILPGGGAIIASFMSYSLEKRISRNPERFGQGAIEGVAGPETANNAASGGSFIPLLALGIPPNVVMALLMGALIINGITPGPLMIKQYPEVFWGVIASMYLGNIILLLLNLPLIGLWVKLLKVPYRILMPLILLFCLIGSYSLNNNVVEVVIMIIFGMAGYVLRKFEFEAAPLMVAFILGPIWENSWRQSLVMSDGKFSIFLEKPISLVTLALATLLIINSVIKYYRKNKKRFIFE
;
A
#
# COMPACT_ATOMS: atom_id res chain seq x y z
N MET A 1 28.35 -6.52 0.78
CA MET A 1 28.44 -5.08 1.10
C MET A 1 27.98 -4.94 2.54
N ASP A 2 28.74 -4.28 3.39
CA ASP A 2 28.33 -4.00 4.76
C ASP A 2 27.16 -3.00 4.76
N ILE A 3 26.27 -3.07 5.76
CA ILE A 3 25.04 -2.24 5.85
C ILE A 3 25.38 -0.76 5.77
N PHE A 4 26.42 -0.31 6.48
CA PHE A 4 26.81 1.09 6.50
C PHE A 4 27.41 1.58 5.19
N SER A 5 28.25 0.77 4.55
CA SER A 5 28.82 1.09 3.23
C SER A 5 27.73 1.11 2.15
N GLY A 6 26.74 0.22 2.26
CA GLY A 6 25.56 0.21 1.39
C GLY A 6 24.72 1.48 1.54
N LEU A 7 24.43 1.89 2.78
CA LEU A 7 23.70 3.12 3.05
C LEU A 7 24.44 4.37 2.55
N LEU A 8 25.75 4.44 2.74
CA LEU A 8 26.56 5.54 2.24
C LEU A 8 26.51 5.64 0.71
N SER A 9 26.63 4.50 0.03
CA SER A 9 26.44 4.42 -1.43
C SER A 9 25.04 4.86 -1.83
N GLY A 10 24.00 4.44 -1.09
CA GLY A 10 22.63 4.89 -1.30
C GLY A 10 22.46 6.40 -1.21
N PHE A 11 23.08 7.05 -0.23
CA PHE A 11 23.06 8.51 -0.12
C PHE A 11 23.80 9.18 -1.27
N GLN A 12 24.94 8.64 -1.73
CA GLN A 12 25.63 9.17 -2.92
C GLN A 12 24.73 9.11 -4.16
N ILE A 13 23.93 8.05 -4.30
CA ILE A 13 22.97 7.90 -5.40
C ILE A 13 21.82 8.92 -5.28
N VAL A 14 21.24 9.06 -4.10
CA VAL A 14 20.06 9.94 -3.88
C VAL A 14 20.43 11.42 -4.00
N PHE A 15 21.64 11.81 -3.59
CA PHE A 15 22.12 13.19 -3.73
C PHE A 15 22.55 13.55 -5.15
N GLN A 16 22.55 12.61 -6.10
CA GLN A 16 22.66 12.99 -7.50
C GLN A 16 21.48 13.90 -7.87
N PRO A 17 21.71 15.01 -8.61
CA PRO A 17 20.66 16.02 -8.86
C PRO A 17 19.35 15.45 -9.42
N VAL A 18 19.46 14.47 -10.30
CA VAL A 18 18.31 13.80 -10.94
C VAL A 18 17.51 13.00 -9.91
N ASN A 19 18.18 12.18 -9.10
CA ASN A 19 17.52 11.33 -8.10
C ASN A 19 16.93 12.16 -6.94
N PHE A 20 17.66 13.23 -6.54
CA PHE A 20 17.14 14.19 -5.56
C PHE A 20 15.87 14.87 -6.06
N LEU A 21 15.86 15.30 -7.33
CA LEU A 21 14.67 15.89 -7.95
C LEU A 21 13.50 14.92 -7.96
N TYR A 22 13.72 13.66 -8.38
CA TYR A 22 12.64 12.66 -8.39
C TYR A 22 12.17 12.27 -6.99
N CYS A 23 13.04 12.24 -6.00
CA CYS A 23 12.65 12.08 -4.60
C CYS A 23 11.72 13.22 -4.16
N PHE A 24 12.13 14.46 -4.41
CA PHE A 24 11.34 15.64 -4.06
C PHE A 24 9.98 15.66 -4.81
N VAL A 25 10.01 15.44 -6.12
CA VAL A 25 8.78 15.40 -6.96
C VAL A 25 7.84 14.30 -6.50
N GLY A 26 8.35 13.09 -6.24
CA GLY A 26 7.56 11.98 -5.74
C GLY A 26 6.88 12.30 -4.41
N VAL A 27 7.65 12.79 -3.44
CA VAL A 27 7.15 13.17 -2.12
C VAL A 27 6.12 14.33 -2.21
N PHE A 28 6.40 15.34 -3.04
CA PHE A 28 5.51 16.49 -3.23
C PHE A 28 4.18 16.09 -3.87
N ILE A 29 4.24 15.34 -5.00
CA ILE A 29 3.03 14.88 -5.69
C ILE A 29 2.27 13.87 -4.82
N GLY A 30 2.97 12.97 -4.13
CA GLY A 30 2.36 12.06 -3.17
C GLY A 30 1.58 12.82 -2.09
N THR A 31 2.18 13.81 -1.45
CA THR A 31 1.52 14.66 -0.44
C THR A 31 0.32 15.40 -1.03
N LEU A 32 0.49 15.97 -2.24
CA LEU A 32 -0.58 16.66 -2.95
C LEU A 32 -1.79 15.76 -3.17
N ILE A 33 -1.57 14.54 -3.65
CA ILE A 33 -2.66 13.57 -3.90
C ILE A 33 -3.24 13.07 -2.58
N GLY A 34 -2.41 12.81 -1.57
CA GLY A 34 -2.86 12.38 -0.25
C GLY A 34 -3.76 13.41 0.46
N VAL A 35 -3.50 14.70 0.25
CA VAL A 35 -4.38 15.79 0.72
C VAL A 35 -5.70 15.82 -0.04
N LEU A 36 -5.77 15.29 -1.26
CA LEU A 36 -7.01 15.22 -2.02
C LEU A 36 -7.82 13.97 -1.61
N PRO A 37 -8.97 14.12 -0.93
CA PRO A 37 -9.71 12.98 -0.44
C PRO A 37 -10.24 12.12 -1.58
N GLY A 38 -10.18 10.81 -1.37
CA GLY A 38 -10.77 9.82 -2.25
C GLY A 38 -9.79 9.12 -3.21
N ILE A 39 -8.60 9.66 -3.48
CA ILE A 39 -7.65 9.01 -4.41
C ILE A 39 -6.80 7.96 -3.68
N GLY A 40 -6.24 8.32 -2.54
CA GLY A 40 -5.38 7.47 -1.74
C GLY A 40 -4.06 7.06 -2.42
N PRO A 41 -3.15 6.37 -1.69
CA PRO A 41 -1.83 6.01 -2.22
C PRO A 41 -1.89 5.00 -3.38
N THR A 42 -2.87 4.11 -3.38
CA THR A 42 -3.04 3.12 -4.48
C THR A 42 -3.42 3.80 -5.79
N GLY A 43 -4.39 4.72 -5.74
CA GLY A 43 -4.78 5.50 -6.91
C GLY A 43 -3.65 6.40 -7.40
N ALA A 44 -2.92 7.06 -6.46
CA ALA A 44 -1.75 7.87 -6.78
C ALA A 44 -0.68 7.08 -7.52
N MET A 45 -0.33 5.90 -6.97
CA MET A 45 0.66 5.01 -7.58
C MET A 45 0.22 4.53 -8.96
N ALA A 46 -1.02 4.06 -9.09
CA ALA A 46 -1.55 3.57 -10.36
C ALA A 46 -1.52 4.66 -11.44
N MET A 47 -1.96 5.89 -11.13
CA MET A 47 -2.00 7.00 -12.09
C MET A 47 -0.60 7.50 -12.49
N LEU A 48 0.35 7.48 -11.56
CA LEU A 48 1.67 8.09 -11.78
C LEU A 48 2.73 7.06 -12.21
N LEU A 49 2.45 5.77 -12.11
CA LEU A 49 3.37 4.73 -12.56
C LEU A 49 3.85 4.94 -14.01
N PRO A 50 2.99 5.31 -14.99
CA PRO A 50 3.45 5.57 -16.36
C PRO A 50 4.43 6.74 -16.48
N THR A 51 4.39 7.72 -15.58
CA THR A 51 5.32 8.86 -15.61
C THR A 51 6.76 8.46 -15.30
N THR A 52 6.96 7.26 -14.78
CA THR A 52 8.28 6.71 -14.48
C THR A 52 8.90 5.94 -15.63
N PHE A 53 8.16 5.72 -16.73
CA PHE A 53 8.70 5.05 -17.91
C PHE A 53 9.75 5.93 -18.59
N GLY A 54 10.83 5.32 -18.99
CA GLY A 54 11.98 6.04 -19.56
C GLY A 54 12.93 6.66 -18.54
N LEU A 55 12.63 6.58 -17.23
CA LEU A 55 13.57 6.90 -16.16
C LEU A 55 14.49 5.72 -15.88
N SER A 56 15.62 6.01 -15.24
CA SER A 56 16.44 4.91 -14.69
C SER A 56 15.63 4.13 -13.64
N PRO A 57 15.90 2.81 -13.48
CA PRO A 57 15.19 2.00 -12.47
C PRO A 57 15.26 2.60 -11.06
N VAL A 58 16.41 3.14 -10.68
CA VAL A 58 16.63 3.77 -9.38
C VAL A 58 15.77 5.02 -9.23
N SER A 59 15.77 5.91 -10.23
CA SER A 59 14.97 7.15 -10.21
C SER A 59 13.46 6.85 -10.17
N SER A 60 13.01 5.85 -10.94
CA SER A 60 11.63 5.40 -10.96
C SER A 60 11.15 4.96 -9.57
N LEU A 61 11.93 4.11 -8.91
CA LEU A 61 11.57 3.58 -7.60
C LEU A 61 11.67 4.62 -6.50
N ILE A 62 12.64 5.51 -6.54
CA ILE A 62 12.76 6.66 -5.63
C ILE A 62 11.50 7.53 -5.73
N MET A 63 11.07 7.86 -6.95
CA MET A 63 9.88 8.67 -7.18
C MET A 63 8.61 7.96 -6.68
N LEU A 64 8.42 6.69 -7.04
CA LEU A 64 7.25 5.91 -6.65
C LEU A 64 7.18 5.69 -5.13
N ALA A 65 8.30 5.39 -4.49
CA ALA A 65 8.38 5.29 -3.05
C ALA A 65 8.01 6.63 -2.39
N GLY A 66 8.52 7.75 -2.90
CA GLY A 66 8.15 9.10 -2.46
C GLY A 66 6.65 9.38 -2.59
N ILE A 67 6.02 8.98 -3.70
CA ILE A 67 4.57 9.09 -3.91
C ILE A 67 3.81 8.32 -2.83
N PHE A 68 4.25 7.11 -2.51
CA PHE A 68 3.59 6.27 -1.53
C PHE A 68 3.56 6.90 -0.14
N TYR A 69 4.71 7.21 0.45
CA TYR A 69 4.70 7.81 1.79
C TYR A 69 4.24 9.27 1.79
N GLY A 70 4.41 9.99 0.68
CA GLY A 70 3.80 11.32 0.52
C GLY A 70 2.29 11.28 0.64
N ALA A 71 1.64 10.32 0.00
CA ALA A 71 0.20 10.14 0.08
C ALA A 71 -0.28 9.74 1.49
N GLN A 72 0.50 8.96 2.22
CA GLN A 72 0.20 8.61 3.62
C GLN A 72 0.19 9.86 4.53
N TYR A 73 1.22 10.70 4.44
CA TYR A 73 1.29 11.95 5.21
C TYR A 73 0.19 12.94 4.83
N GLY A 74 -0.07 13.11 3.53
CA GLY A 74 -1.10 14.02 3.04
C GLY A 74 -2.50 13.66 3.54
N GLY A 75 -2.79 12.36 3.65
CA GLY A 75 -4.07 11.84 4.12
C GLY A 75 -4.43 12.23 5.54
N SER A 76 -3.45 12.33 6.43
CA SER A 76 -3.64 12.78 7.82
C SER A 76 -4.10 14.24 7.88
N THR A 77 -3.58 15.09 7.00
CA THR A 77 -3.97 16.51 6.93
C THR A 77 -5.46 16.67 6.65
N THR A 78 -5.98 15.92 5.70
CA THR A 78 -7.40 15.95 5.33
C THR A 78 -8.27 15.38 6.44
N SER A 79 -7.86 14.27 7.05
CA SER A 79 -8.54 13.64 8.18
C SER A 79 -8.72 14.61 9.35
N ILE A 80 -7.67 15.35 9.70
CA ILE A 80 -7.68 16.30 10.82
C ILE A 80 -8.50 17.56 10.50
N LEU A 81 -8.36 18.10 9.28
CA LEU A 81 -8.95 19.41 8.97
C LEU A 81 -10.39 19.37 8.44
N VAL A 82 -10.78 18.26 7.77
CA VAL A 82 -12.06 18.19 7.04
C VAL A 82 -12.93 17.01 7.48
N ASN A 83 -12.42 16.12 8.35
CA ASN A 83 -13.09 14.88 8.77
C ASN A 83 -13.38 13.92 7.60
N ILE A 84 -12.56 13.98 6.58
CA ILE A 84 -12.63 13.07 5.43
C ILE A 84 -11.27 12.38 5.36
N PRO A 85 -11.18 11.06 5.47
CA PRO A 85 -9.91 10.37 5.38
C PRO A 85 -9.31 10.56 3.98
N GLY A 86 -8.06 11.02 3.89
CA GLY A 86 -7.35 11.10 2.61
C GLY A 86 -6.99 9.72 2.10
N GLU A 87 -6.81 8.77 3.03
CA GLU A 87 -6.55 7.36 2.73
C GLU A 87 -7.13 6.46 3.84
N ALA A 88 -7.23 5.14 3.57
CA ALA A 88 -7.97 4.23 4.44
C ALA A 88 -7.35 4.04 5.84
N SER A 89 -6.05 4.23 6.00
CA SER A 89 -5.38 4.11 7.30
C SER A 89 -5.57 5.35 8.17
N SER A 90 -5.89 6.50 7.59
CA SER A 90 -6.15 7.75 8.30
C SER A 90 -7.60 7.94 8.78
N ILE A 91 -8.49 6.95 8.53
CA ILE A 91 -9.88 6.96 9.04
C ILE A 91 -9.91 7.14 10.56
N VAL A 92 -9.02 6.48 11.25
CA VAL A 92 -8.93 6.51 12.72
C VAL A 92 -8.53 7.90 13.21
N THR A 93 -7.67 8.57 12.46
CA THR A 93 -7.22 9.93 12.75
C THR A 93 -8.36 10.94 12.69
N CYS A 94 -9.41 10.71 11.90
CA CYS A 94 -10.62 11.52 11.90
C CYS A 94 -11.28 11.57 13.29
N LEU A 95 -11.25 10.48 14.04
CA LEU A 95 -12.00 10.36 15.31
C LEU A 95 -11.58 11.42 16.33
N ASP A 96 -10.30 11.58 16.56
CA ASP A 96 -9.75 12.51 17.53
C ASP A 96 -9.11 13.75 16.89
N GLY A 97 -8.44 13.59 15.75
CA GLY A 97 -7.77 14.69 15.06
C GLY A 97 -8.73 15.80 14.63
N TYR A 98 -9.88 15.45 14.07
CA TYR A 98 -10.90 16.42 13.70
C TYR A 98 -11.54 17.09 14.93
N GLN A 99 -11.77 16.35 16.01
CA GLN A 99 -12.28 16.95 17.26
C GLN A 99 -11.27 17.93 17.86
N MET A 100 -9.97 17.62 17.82
CA MET A 100 -8.92 18.58 18.20
C MET A 100 -8.98 19.84 17.33
N ALA A 101 -9.17 19.69 16.01
CA ALA A 101 -9.28 20.83 15.10
C ALA A 101 -10.50 21.70 15.44
N ARG A 102 -11.65 21.11 15.74
CA ARG A 102 -12.86 21.81 16.19
C ARG A 102 -12.65 22.58 17.51
N GLN A 103 -11.81 22.05 18.39
CA GLN A 103 -11.43 22.69 19.66
C GLN A 103 -10.34 23.77 19.48
N GLY A 104 -9.96 24.12 18.25
CA GLY A 104 -8.91 25.09 17.96
C GLY A 104 -7.49 24.56 18.08
N ARG A 105 -7.32 23.24 18.25
CA ARG A 105 -6.05 22.53 18.40
C ARG A 105 -5.60 21.80 17.13
N ALA A 106 -5.98 22.32 15.96
CA ALA A 106 -5.58 21.74 14.67
C ALA A 106 -4.05 21.70 14.50
N GLY A 107 -3.34 22.76 14.93
CA GLY A 107 -1.88 22.81 14.85
C GLY A 107 -1.20 21.67 15.61
N PRO A 108 -1.45 21.49 16.93
CA PRO A 108 -0.91 20.38 17.69
C PRO A 108 -1.26 19.00 17.12
N ALA A 109 -2.47 18.80 16.60
CA ALA A 109 -2.87 17.52 15.96
C ALA A 109 -2.04 17.24 14.71
N LEU A 110 -1.88 18.23 13.83
CA LEU A 110 -1.05 18.12 12.61
C LEU A 110 0.43 17.93 12.96
N GLY A 111 0.92 18.68 13.96
CA GLY A 111 2.29 18.55 14.41
C GLY A 111 2.61 17.16 14.94
N ILE A 112 1.76 16.62 15.83
CA ILE A 112 2.01 15.29 16.41
C ILE A 112 1.84 14.18 15.37
N ALA A 113 0.91 14.33 14.43
CA ALA A 113 0.77 13.41 13.30
C ALA A 113 2.06 13.39 12.46
N ALA A 114 2.59 14.57 12.09
CA ALA A 114 3.81 14.67 11.28
C ALA A 114 5.05 14.11 12.01
N PHE A 115 5.25 14.43 13.28
CA PHE A 115 6.37 13.91 14.06
C PHE A 115 6.24 12.41 14.35
N GLY A 116 5.04 11.92 14.67
CA GLY A 116 4.77 10.50 14.85
C GLY A 116 5.08 9.71 13.58
N SER A 117 4.62 10.22 12.43
CA SER A 117 4.89 9.64 11.12
C SER A 117 6.39 9.63 10.78
N LEU A 118 7.11 10.73 11.06
CA LEU A 118 8.56 10.80 10.90
C LEU A 118 9.28 9.71 11.73
N ILE A 119 8.91 9.58 13.02
CA ILE A 119 9.54 8.61 13.93
C ILE A 119 9.23 7.19 13.48
N GLY A 120 7.95 6.86 13.21
CA GLY A 120 7.54 5.54 12.75
C GLY A 120 8.16 5.16 11.41
N GLY A 121 8.15 6.10 10.45
CA GLY A 121 8.78 5.94 9.14
C GLY A 121 10.28 5.73 9.26
N THR A 122 10.98 6.56 10.04
CA THR A 122 12.45 6.41 10.24
C THR A 122 12.81 5.10 10.91
N PHE A 123 12.05 4.68 11.93
CA PHE A 123 12.26 3.37 12.57
C PHE A 123 12.08 2.22 11.56
N SER A 124 11.08 2.29 10.70
CA SER A 124 10.85 1.25 9.70
C SER A 124 11.99 1.14 8.69
N ILE A 125 12.65 2.25 8.34
CA ILE A 125 13.82 2.24 7.46
C ILE A 125 14.99 1.50 8.13
N PHE A 126 15.24 1.75 9.42
CA PHE A 126 16.21 0.94 10.18
C PHE A 126 15.81 -0.53 10.14
N GLY A 127 14.53 -0.85 10.37
CA GLY A 127 14.01 -2.21 10.28
C GLY A 127 14.27 -2.86 8.92
N ILE A 128 14.08 -2.15 7.81
CA ILE A 128 14.39 -2.65 6.46
C ILE A 128 15.88 -2.96 6.34
N MET A 129 16.76 -2.04 6.75
CA MET A 129 18.20 -2.20 6.64
C MET A 129 18.73 -3.45 7.37
N PHE A 130 18.20 -3.72 8.57
CA PHE A 130 18.68 -4.83 9.38
C PHE A 130 17.96 -6.15 9.11
N LEU A 131 16.71 -6.15 8.67
CA LEU A 131 15.91 -7.35 8.47
C LEU A 131 15.88 -7.83 7.01
N ALA A 132 15.98 -6.94 6.02
CA ALA A 132 15.87 -7.35 4.63
C ALA A 132 17.01 -8.27 4.19
N LEU A 133 18.25 -7.99 4.64
CA LEU A 133 19.42 -8.81 4.29
C LEU A 133 19.33 -10.24 4.86
N PRO A 134 19.11 -10.46 6.19
CA PRO A 134 18.93 -11.81 6.72
C PRO A 134 17.73 -12.56 6.12
N LEU A 135 16.63 -11.84 5.87
CA LEU A 135 15.46 -12.45 5.23
C LEU A 135 15.74 -12.87 3.79
N ALA A 136 16.49 -12.06 3.03
CA ALA A 136 16.91 -12.43 1.68
C ALA A 136 17.85 -13.64 1.69
N GLU A 137 18.78 -13.73 2.66
CA GLU A 137 19.64 -14.92 2.79
C GLU A 137 18.85 -16.18 3.08
N ILE A 138 17.87 -16.13 3.97
CA ILE A 138 16.95 -17.25 4.22
C ILE A 138 16.13 -17.58 2.97
N ALA A 139 15.67 -16.56 2.25
CA ALA A 139 14.83 -16.72 1.06
C ALA A 139 15.57 -17.29 -0.14
N VAL A 140 16.91 -17.19 -0.21
CA VAL A 140 17.72 -17.88 -1.24
C VAL A 140 17.57 -19.40 -1.15
N ALA A 141 17.28 -19.94 0.04
CA ALA A 141 17.03 -21.36 0.22
C ALA A 141 15.61 -21.80 -0.22
N PHE A 142 14.73 -20.86 -0.58
CA PHE A 142 13.38 -21.18 -1.02
C PHE A 142 13.40 -21.71 -2.44
N GLY A 143 12.78 -22.86 -2.62
CA GLY A 143 12.50 -23.43 -3.93
C GLY A 143 11.05 -23.16 -4.38
N PRO A 144 10.65 -23.71 -5.52
CA PRO A 144 9.28 -23.59 -6.04
C PRO A 144 8.18 -23.98 -5.04
N PRO A 145 8.29 -25.06 -4.24
CA PRO A 145 7.26 -25.43 -3.26
C PRO A 145 7.07 -24.37 -2.17
N GLU A 146 8.17 -23.75 -1.69
CA GLU A 146 8.14 -22.71 -0.69
C GLU A 146 7.49 -21.42 -1.24
N TYR A 147 7.86 -21.01 -2.45
CA TYR A 147 7.23 -19.85 -3.11
C TYR A 147 5.74 -20.07 -3.35
N PHE A 148 5.35 -21.23 -3.86
CA PHE A 148 3.93 -21.56 -4.04
C PHE A 148 3.14 -21.42 -2.74
N SER A 149 3.61 -22.05 -1.68
CA SER A 149 2.94 -22.08 -0.38
C SER A 149 2.90 -20.69 0.28
N LEU A 150 3.95 -19.89 0.15
CA LEU A 150 4.02 -18.55 0.69
C LEU A 150 3.07 -17.59 -0.06
N ILE A 151 2.95 -17.74 -1.37
CA ILE A 151 1.98 -16.97 -2.17
C ILE A 151 0.54 -17.38 -1.81
N CYS A 152 0.26 -18.67 -1.61
CA CYS A 152 -1.03 -19.13 -1.10
C CYS A 152 -1.36 -18.47 0.25
N LEU A 153 -0.41 -18.46 1.18
CA LEU A 153 -0.60 -17.80 2.48
C LEU A 153 -0.87 -16.30 2.31
N THR A 154 -0.13 -15.61 1.42
CA THR A 154 -0.31 -14.19 1.12
C THR A 154 -1.72 -13.90 0.59
N MET A 155 -2.21 -14.69 -0.36
CA MET A 155 -3.57 -14.55 -0.90
C MET A 155 -4.63 -14.79 0.18
N ILE A 156 -4.46 -15.83 1.00
CA ILE A 156 -5.40 -16.15 2.08
C ILE A 156 -5.39 -15.07 3.17
N LEU A 157 -4.23 -14.53 3.53
CA LEU A 157 -4.13 -13.40 4.44
C LEU A 157 -4.81 -12.15 3.86
N SER A 158 -4.69 -11.89 2.57
CA SER A 158 -5.38 -10.79 1.90
C SER A 158 -6.90 -10.92 2.02
N VAL A 159 -7.44 -12.15 1.90
CA VAL A 159 -8.88 -12.43 2.16
C VAL A 159 -9.23 -12.26 3.63
N TYR A 160 -8.43 -12.82 4.53
CA TYR A 160 -8.70 -12.80 5.97
C TYR A 160 -8.71 -11.39 6.56
N LEU A 161 -7.87 -10.51 6.04
CA LEU A 161 -7.70 -9.13 6.50
C LEU A 161 -8.56 -8.11 5.72
N SER A 162 -9.27 -8.56 4.68
CA SER A 162 -10.23 -7.75 3.93
C SER A 162 -11.39 -7.30 4.84
N ARG A 163 -11.87 -6.07 4.61
CA ARG A 163 -12.99 -5.50 5.38
C ARG A 163 -14.36 -6.03 4.98
N GLY A 164 -14.46 -6.58 3.77
CA GLY A 164 -15.70 -7.06 3.17
C GLY A 164 -16.09 -8.47 3.60
N SER A 165 -16.99 -9.08 2.83
CA SER A 165 -17.35 -10.49 2.98
C SER A 165 -16.19 -11.37 2.53
N LEU A 166 -15.79 -12.34 3.36
CA LEU A 166 -14.77 -13.34 3.03
C LEU A 166 -15.05 -14.04 1.69
N PHE A 167 -16.32 -14.33 1.43
CA PHE A 167 -16.75 -14.96 0.18
C PHE A 167 -16.50 -14.04 -1.03
N LYS A 168 -16.82 -12.74 -0.91
CA LYS A 168 -16.57 -11.76 -1.97
C LYS A 168 -15.07 -11.61 -2.23
N SER A 169 -14.25 -11.54 -1.17
CA SER A 169 -12.79 -11.44 -1.30
C SER A 169 -12.18 -12.69 -1.94
N PHE A 170 -12.72 -13.87 -1.65
CA PHE A 170 -12.29 -15.11 -2.28
C PHE A 170 -12.63 -15.15 -3.79
N ILE A 171 -13.83 -14.70 -4.17
CA ILE A 171 -14.21 -14.53 -5.59
C ILE A 171 -13.22 -13.59 -6.28
N MET A 172 -12.83 -12.50 -5.64
CA MET A 172 -11.89 -11.53 -6.21
C MET A 172 -10.50 -12.14 -6.43
N ILE A 173 -10.02 -13.02 -5.53
CA ILE A 173 -8.77 -13.77 -5.75
C ILE A 173 -8.88 -14.70 -6.96
N ILE A 174 -9.95 -15.49 -7.04
CA ILE A 174 -10.16 -16.39 -8.18
C ILE A 174 -10.22 -15.59 -9.50
N THR A 175 -10.93 -14.47 -9.50
CA THR A 175 -11.00 -13.57 -10.66
C THR A 175 -9.61 -13.06 -11.03
N GLY A 176 -8.80 -12.62 -10.06
CA GLY A 176 -7.43 -12.17 -10.29
C GLY A 176 -6.54 -13.27 -10.88
N LEU A 177 -6.64 -14.50 -10.38
CA LEU A 177 -5.91 -15.66 -10.92
C LEU A 177 -6.33 -15.99 -12.36
N ILE A 178 -7.62 -15.94 -12.68
CA ILE A 178 -8.12 -16.17 -14.05
C ILE A 178 -7.59 -15.07 -14.99
N LEU A 179 -7.65 -13.81 -14.57
CA LEU A 179 -7.12 -12.70 -15.37
C LEU A 179 -5.61 -12.80 -15.58
N SER A 180 -4.86 -13.27 -14.59
CA SER A 180 -3.41 -13.47 -14.70
C SER A 180 -3.02 -14.61 -15.65
N ALA A 181 -3.95 -15.52 -15.96
CA ALA A 181 -3.73 -16.62 -16.88
C ALA A 181 -3.97 -16.24 -18.35
N VAL A 182 -4.42 -15.00 -18.64
CA VAL A 182 -4.57 -14.50 -20.01
C VAL A 182 -3.19 -14.27 -20.62
N GLY A 183 -3.01 -14.72 -21.87
CA GLY A 183 -1.75 -14.52 -22.60
C GLY A 183 -1.10 -15.82 -23.03
N MET A 184 0.20 -15.77 -23.28
CA MET A 184 0.99 -16.95 -23.66
C MET A 184 1.44 -17.73 -22.42
N ASP A 185 1.16 -19.02 -22.39
CA ASP A 185 1.70 -19.93 -21.37
C ASP A 185 3.23 -20.06 -21.55
N PRO A 186 4.05 -19.64 -20.58
CA PRO A 186 5.50 -19.66 -20.70
C PRO A 186 6.11 -21.06 -20.80
N ILE A 187 5.38 -22.12 -20.39
CA ILE A 187 5.86 -23.50 -20.41
C ILE A 187 5.48 -24.20 -21.72
N SER A 188 4.23 -24.06 -22.17
CA SER A 188 3.74 -24.75 -23.36
C SER A 188 3.79 -23.91 -24.64
N GLY A 189 3.99 -22.59 -24.55
CA GLY A 189 3.95 -21.66 -25.67
C GLY A 189 2.56 -21.47 -26.28
N LYS A 190 1.50 -22.02 -25.67
CA LYS A 190 0.13 -21.91 -26.17
C LYS A 190 -0.54 -20.65 -25.62
N THR A 191 -1.31 -19.96 -26.47
CA THR A 191 -2.12 -18.81 -26.05
C THR A 191 -3.34 -19.25 -25.27
N ARG A 192 -3.67 -18.53 -24.19
CA ARG A 192 -4.83 -18.76 -23.31
C ARG A 192 -5.66 -17.50 -23.21
N PHE A 193 -6.96 -17.62 -23.43
CA PHE A 193 -7.96 -16.54 -23.28
C PHE A 193 -7.65 -15.26 -24.07
N THR A 194 -6.93 -15.36 -25.18
CA THR A 194 -6.57 -14.18 -26.03
C THR A 194 -7.68 -13.81 -27.02
N PHE A 195 -8.65 -14.68 -27.23
CA PHE A 195 -9.79 -14.47 -28.15
C PHE A 195 -9.39 -13.97 -29.54
N GLY A 196 -8.19 -14.32 -30.01
CA GLY A 196 -7.63 -13.86 -31.29
C GLY A 196 -7.09 -12.42 -31.29
N CYS A 197 -7.08 -11.75 -30.15
CA CYS A 197 -6.50 -10.41 -30.03
C CYS A 197 -4.98 -10.51 -29.83
N GLY A 198 -4.21 -9.99 -30.79
CA GLY A 198 -2.73 -10.03 -30.76
C GLY A 198 -2.13 -9.32 -29.54
N THR A 199 -2.74 -8.22 -29.08
CA THR A 199 -2.28 -7.47 -27.91
C THR A 199 -2.38 -8.31 -26.61
N LEU A 200 -3.34 -9.26 -26.52
CA LEU A 200 -3.50 -10.12 -25.35
C LEU A 200 -2.54 -11.31 -25.32
N ILE A 201 -1.67 -11.49 -26.32
CA ILE A 201 -0.65 -12.55 -26.32
C ILE A 201 0.36 -12.33 -25.18
N ASP A 202 0.71 -11.08 -24.91
CA ASP A 202 1.60 -10.70 -23.80
C ASP A 202 0.88 -10.59 -22.43
N GLY A 203 -0.41 -10.94 -22.42
CA GLY A 203 -1.26 -10.84 -21.24
C GLY A 203 -1.99 -9.50 -21.12
N ILE A 204 -2.72 -9.34 -20.01
CA ILE A 204 -3.41 -8.09 -19.69
C ILE A 204 -2.42 -7.19 -18.96
N GLY A 205 -2.26 -5.94 -19.43
CA GLY A 205 -1.35 -4.97 -18.81
C GLY A 205 -1.71 -4.65 -17.35
N LEU A 206 -0.73 -4.75 -16.46
CA LEU A 206 -0.90 -4.45 -15.03
C LEU A 206 -1.38 -3.02 -14.79
N VAL A 207 -0.77 -2.07 -15.49
CA VAL A 207 -1.00 -0.64 -15.27
C VAL A 207 -2.42 -0.22 -15.68
N PRO A 208 -2.93 -0.58 -16.87
CA PRO A 208 -4.33 -0.30 -17.24
C PRO A 208 -5.35 -0.88 -16.27
N VAL A 209 -5.13 -2.11 -15.79
CA VAL A 209 -5.99 -2.74 -14.78
C VAL A 209 -5.99 -1.93 -13.49
N ALA A 210 -4.82 -1.56 -12.99
CA ALA A 210 -4.67 -0.78 -11.78
C ALA A 210 -5.28 0.62 -11.90
N MET A 211 -5.00 1.31 -13.01
CA MET A 211 -5.57 2.64 -13.29
C MET A 211 -7.10 2.58 -13.40
N GLY A 212 -7.63 1.55 -14.03
CA GLY A 212 -9.07 1.31 -14.08
C GLY A 212 -9.66 1.09 -12.70
N LEU A 213 -9.19 0.06 -11.99
CA LEU A 213 -9.75 -0.36 -10.70
C LEU A 213 -9.60 0.67 -9.58
N PHE A 214 -8.55 1.49 -9.58
CA PHE A 214 -8.25 2.43 -8.47
C PHE A 214 -8.29 3.90 -8.89
N GLY A 215 -8.03 4.24 -10.16
CA GLY A 215 -8.11 5.61 -10.67
C GLY A 215 -9.49 5.94 -11.21
N VAL A 216 -9.87 5.31 -12.32
CA VAL A 216 -11.14 5.60 -13.01
C VAL A 216 -12.34 5.26 -12.14
N SER A 217 -12.34 4.10 -11.44
CA SER A 217 -13.44 3.71 -10.56
C SER A 217 -13.64 4.70 -9.41
N GLU A 218 -12.56 5.26 -8.86
CA GLU A 218 -12.61 6.27 -7.80
C GLU A 218 -13.26 7.56 -8.30
N VAL A 219 -12.90 7.99 -9.51
CA VAL A 219 -13.53 9.15 -10.14
C VAL A 219 -15.03 8.94 -10.30
N LEU A 220 -15.45 7.76 -10.78
CA LEU A 220 -16.87 7.43 -10.97
C LEU A 220 -17.65 7.41 -9.64
N MET A 221 -17.06 6.86 -8.58
CA MET A 221 -17.67 6.86 -7.24
C MET A 221 -17.86 8.28 -6.69
N ASN A 222 -16.83 9.11 -6.79
CA ASN A 222 -16.87 10.48 -6.29
C ASN A 222 -17.77 11.41 -7.13
N LEU A 223 -18.09 11.04 -8.39
CA LEU A 223 -19.07 11.75 -9.21
C LEU A 223 -20.50 11.59 -8.67
N GLU A 224 -20.81 10.42 -8.18
CA GLU A 224 -22.13 10.10 -7.66
C GLU A 224 -22.34 10.70 -6.27
N GLU A 225 -21.30 10.69 -5.43
CA GLU A 225 -21.35 11.30 -4.12
C GLU A 225 -21.11 12.81 -4.25
N SER A 226 -22.21 13.60 -4.32
CA SER A 226 -22.14 15.06 -4.22
C SER A 226 -21.76 15.45 -2.78
N LEU A 227 -20.48 15.32 -2.44
CA LEU A 227 -19.96 15.73 -1.15
C LEU A 227 -20.00 17.26 -1.04
N GLU A 228 -21.03 17.81 -0.38
CA GLU A 228 -20.97 19.16 0.15
C GLU A 228 -19.87 19.19 1.20
N ARG A 229 -18.69 19.64 0.79
CA ARG A 229 -17.52 19.74 1.68
C ARG A 229 -17.71 20.93 2.62
N ILE A 230 -18.11 20.69 3.84
CA ILE A 230 -18.03 21.70 4.90
C ILE A 230 -16.57 21.83 5.31
N ILE A 231 -15.84 22.69 4.61
CA ILE A 231 -14.47 23.02 5.00
C ILE A 231 -14.54 23.90 6.23
N PHE A 232 -14.24 23.33 7.38
CA PHE A 232 -14.09 24.10 8.61
C PHE A 232 -12.95 25.10 8.42
N LYS A 233 -13.23 26.39 8.63
CA LYS A 233 -12.21 27.47 8.56
C LYS A 233 -11.29 27.39 9.79
N ALA A 234 -10.57 26.27 9.96
CA ALA A 234 -9.61 26.13 11.03
C ALA A 234 -8.47 27.14 10.78
N ARG A 235 -8.31 28.11 11.68
CA ARG A 235 -7.07 28.88 11.74
C ARG A 235 -6.00 27.97 12.32
N VAL A 236 -5.15 27.40 11.47
CA VAL A 236 -4.04 26.58 11.93
C VAL A 236 -3.00 27.49 12.58
N LYS A 237 -2.97 27.46 13.91
CA LYS A 237 -1.99 28.17 14.74
C LYS A 237 -1.24 27.16 15.59
N ASN A 238 -0.04 27.50 16.04
CA ASN A 238 0.76 26.68 16.96
C ASN A 238 0.98 25.25 16.44
N LEU A 239 1.63 25.12 15.29
CA LEU A 239 1.93 23.80 14.65
C LEU A 239 2.79 22.88 15.53
N LEU A 240 3.63 23.45 16.38
CA LEU A 240 4.47 22.67 17.26
C LEU A 240 3.67 22.23 18.51
N PRO A 241 3.63 20.92 18.80
CA PRO A 241 3.06 20.40 20.03
C PRO A 241 3.80 20.97 21.26
N ASN A 242 3.07 21.30 22.31
CA ASN A 242 3.67 21.74 23.57
C ASN A 242 4.21 20.57 24.39
N LEU A 243 4.89 20.86 25.51
CA LEU A 243 5.50 19.81 26.35
C LEU A 243 4.47 18.82 26.92
N GLU A 244 3.25 19.27 27.20
CA GLU A 244 2.18 18.41 27.68
C GLU A 244 1.69 17.45 26.55
N ASP A 245 1.54 17.98 25.34
CA ASP A 245 1.21 17.18 24.15
C ASP A 245 2.28 16.11 23.90
N TRP A 246 3.56 16.45 24.00
CA TRP A 246 4.65 15.49 23.86
C TRP A 246 4.63 14.42 24.95
N LYS A 247 4.45 14.80 26.23
CA LYS A 247 4.36 13.84 27.33
C LYS A 247 3.26 12.81 27.14
N LYS A 248 2.11 13.23 26.57
CA LYS A 248 0.98 12.35 26.26
C LYS A 248 1.24 11.48 25.03
N SER A 249 2.05 11.95 24.09
CA SER A 249 2.22 11.32 22.77
C SER A 249 3.43 10.37 22.67
N ILE A 250 4.50 10.55 23.45
CA ILE A 250 5.71 9.72 23.36
C ILE A 250 5.40 8.23 23.54
N GLY A 251 4.61 7.88 24.57
CA GLY A 251 4.21 6.49 24.80
C GLY A 251 3.44 5.88 23.62
N PRO A 252 2.35 6.52 23.15
CA PRO A 252 1.66 6.14 21.93
C PRO A 252 2.54 6.02 20.69
N ILE A 253 3.46 6.95 20.46
CA ILE A 253 4.42 6.91 19.34
C ILE A 253 5.30 5.65 19.42
N ILE A 254 5.89 5.38 20.57
CA ILE A 254 6.74 4.19 20.75
C ILE A 254 5.92 2.90 20.52
N ARG A 255 4.77 2.77 21.15
CA ARG A 255 3.92 1.58 20.98
C ARG A 255 3.40 1.44 19.56
N GLY A 256 2.99 2.55 18.94
CA GLY A 256 2.56 2.59 17.55
C GLY A 256 3.66 2.13 16.60
N THR A 257 4.90 2.57 16.83
CA THR A 257 6.06 2.14 16.03
C THR A 257 6.27 0.62 16.09
N PHE A 258 6.37 0.06 17.30
CA PHE A 258 6.63 -1.37 17.49
C PHE A 258 5.44 -2.26 17.09
N LEU A 259 4.23 -1.75 17.13
CA LEU A 259 3.04 -2.46 16.67
C LEU A 259 2.88 -2.36 15.14
N GLY A 260 3.11 -1.17 14.59
CA GLY A 260 2.90 -0.93 13.16
C GLY A 260 3.90 -1.65 12.27
N PHE A 261 5.18 -1.59 12.63
CA PHE A 261 6.25 -2.16 11.81
C PHE A 261 6.06 -3.64 11.47
N PRO A 262 5.86 -4.57 12.43
CA PRO A 262 5.61 -5.98 12.09
C PRO A 262 4.30 -6.21 11.35
N LEU A 263 3.26 -5.42 11.62
CA LEU A 263 2.00 -5.50 10.88
C LEU A 263 2.15 -5.08 9.42
N GLY A 264 3.09 -4.19 9.12
CA GLY A 264 3.43 -3.80 7.74
C GLY A 264 4.04 -4.94 6.93
N ILE A 265 4.80 -5.82 7.57
CA ILE A 265 5.41 -7.00 6.92
C ILE A 265 4.33 -8.03 6.55
N LEU A 266 3.22 -8.06 7.30
CA LEU A 266 2.16 -9.05 7.07
C LEU A 266 1.31 -8.68 5.84
N PRO A 267 1.04 -9.63 4.95
CA PRO A 267 0.16 -9.42 3.81
C PRO A 267 -1.27 -9.02 4.21
N GLY A 268 -1.88 -8.12 3.46
CA GLY A 268 -3.31 -7.90 3.54
C GLY A 268 -3.81 -6.62 4.22
N GLY A 269 -3.02 -5.59 4.37
CA GLY A 269 -3.54 -4.29 4.84
C GLY A 269 -2.86 -3.71 6.06
N GLY A 270 -1.57 -3.98 6.19
CA GLY A 270 -0.72 -3.63 7.32
C GLY A 270 -0.97 -2.22 7.90
N ALA A 271 -0.92 -1.17 7.09
CA ALA A 271 -1.09 0.21 7.54
C ALA A 271 -2.47 0.50 8.14
N ILE A 272 -3.53 -0.01 7.50
CA ILE A 272 -4.90 0.17 7.98
C ILE A 272 -5.11 -0.53 9.32
N ILE A 273 -4.73 -1.80 9.39
CA ILE A 273 -4.87 -2.61 10.61
C ILE A 273 -3.99 -2.04 11.72
N ALA A 274 -2.78 -1.60 11.40
CA ALA A 274 -1.86 -0.99 12.35
C ALA A 274 -2.47 0.25 13.02
N SER A 275 -3.09 1.15 12.24
CA SER A 275 -3.78 2.33 12.77
C SER A 275 -4.90 1.97 13.71
N PHE A 276 -5.80 1.05 13.31
CA PHE A 276 -6.94 0.64 14.12
C PHE A 276 -6.51 -0.09 15.39
N MET A 277 -5.52 -0.98 15.30
CA MET A 277 -4.99 -1.69 16.45
C MET A 277 -4.28 -0.74 17.43
N SER A 278 -3.51 0.22 16.92
CA SER A 278 -2.86 1.23 17.73
C SER A 278 -3.89 2.07 18.48
N TYR A 279 -4.93 2.56 17.80
CA TYR A 279 -6.02 3.30 18.45
C TYR A 279 -6.70 2.51 19.55
N SER A 280 -7.05 1.26 19.24
CA SER A 280 -7.72 0.36 20.19
C SER A 280 -6.84 0.06 21.41
N LEU A 281 -5.53 -0.12 21.19
CA LEU A 281 -4.56 -0.32 22.25
C LEU A 281 -4.47 0.92 23.13
N GLU A 282 -4.28 2.12 22.54
CA GLU A 282 -4.16 3.36 23.29
C GLU A 282 -5.42 3.64 24.11
N LYS A 283 -6.61 3.46 23.52
CA LYS A 283 -7.87 3.58 24.24
C LYS A 283 -8.00 2.62 25.41
N ARG A 284 -7.56 1.36 25.22
CA ARG A 284 -7.64 0.30 26.26
C ARG A 284 -6.71 0.55 27.44
N ILE A 285 -5.51 1.07 27.21
CA ILE A 285 -4.53 1.32 28.27
C ILE A 285 -4.64 2.71 28.91
N SER A 286 -5.45 3.59 28.29
CA SER A 286 -5.67 4.94 28.79
C SER A 286 -6.37 4.91 30.17
N ARG A 287 -5.97 5.84 31.03
CA ARG A 287 -6.69 6.10 32.29
C ARG A 287 -8.03 6.79 32.09
N ASN A 288 -8.23 7.45 30.93
CA ASN A 288 -9.44 8.19 30.57
C ASN A 288 -9.91 7.78 29.17
N PRO A 289 -10.40 6.54 28.99
CA PRO A 289 -10.77 6.01 27.68
C PRO A 289 -11.97 6.75 27.04
N GLU A 290 -12.77 7.47 27.83
CA GLU A 290 -13.89 8.30 27.40
C GLU A 290 -13.46 9.53 26.60
N ARG A 291 -12.19 9.97 26.71
CA ARG A 291 -11.64 11.09 25.92
C ARG A 291 -11.40 10.71 24.47
N PHE A 292 -11.28 9.43 24.16
CA PHE A 292 -11.09 8.94 22.80
C PHE A 292 -12.37 9.12 21.98
N GLY A 293 -12.25 9.74 20.83
CA GLY A 293 -13.35 10.26 20.01
C GLY A 293 -13.78 11.68 20.36
N GLN A 294 -13.14 12.33 21.35
CA GLN A 294 -13.42 13.69 21.79
C GLN A 294 -12.19 14.62 21.70
N GLY A 295 -11.13 14.20 21.03
CA GLY A 295 -9.91 14.98 20.83
C GLY A 295 -8.73 14.55 21.71
N ALA A 296 -8.60 13.26 21.97
CA ALA A 296 -7.42 12.70 22.62
C ALA A 296 -6.22 12.72 21.66
N ILE A 297 -5.13 13.41 22.02
CA ILE A 297 -3.94 13.49 21.18
C ILE A 297 -3.25 12.12 21.00
N GLU A 298 -3.39 11.25 21.99
CA GLU A 298 -2.94 9.85 21.97
C GLU A 298 -3.61 9.07 20.83
N GLY A 299 -4.89 9.38 20.54
CA GLY A 299 -5.67 8.80 19.45
C GLY A 299 -5.26 9.29 18.05
N VAL A 300 -4.39 10.29 17.96
CA VAL A 300 -3.73 10.74 16.74
C VAL A 300 -2.29 10.20 16.67
N ALA A 301 -1.52 10.37 17.76
CA ALA A 301 -0.10 10.07 17.82
C ALA A 301 0.20 8.58 17.53
N GLY A 302 -0.49 7.67 18.22
CA GLY A 302 -0.28 6.23 18.07
C GLY A 302 -0.64 5.72 16.66
N PRO A 303 -1.87 5.95 16.18
CA PRO A 303 -2.29 5.50 14.85
C PRO A 303 -1.46 6.03 13.69
N GLU A 304 -1.10 7.31 13.71
CA GLU A 304 -0.29 7.91 12.64
C GLU A 304 1.14 7.36 12.62
N THR A 305 1.71 7.13 13.79
CA THR A 305 3.02 6.48 13.89
C THR A 305 2.95 5.03 13.40
N ALA A 306 1.92 4.28 13.80
CA ALA A 306 1.73 2.88 13.41
C ALA A 306 1.49 2.73 11.90
N ASN A 307 0.72 3.63 11.31
CA ASN A 307 0.48 3.72 9.88
C ASN A 307 1.80 3.83 9.10
N ASN A 308 2.63 4.80 9.44
CA ASN A 308 3.88 5.05 8.73
C ASN A 308 4.94 3.98 9.00
N ALA A 309 5.01 3.43 10.21
CA ALA A 309 5.86 2.29 10.52
C ALA A 309 5.45 1.05 9.70
N ALA A 310 4.16 0.79 9.54
CA ALA A 310 3.65 -0.31 8.72
C ALA A 310 3.89 -0.08 7.22
N SER A 311 3.73 1.16 6.75
CA SER A 311 4.00 1.52 5.35
C SER A 311 5.46 1.24 4.98
N GLY A 312 6.42 1.63 5.83
CA GLY A 312 7.82 1.28 5.63
C GLY A 312 8.07 -0.22 5.75
N GLY A 313 7.51 -0.90 6.78
CA GLY A 313 7.64 -2.34 6.96
C GLY A 313 7.22 -3.16 5.74
N SER A 314 6.27 -2.66 4.94
CA SER A 314 5.77 -3.33 3.74
C SER A 314 6.80 -3.47 2.60
N PHE A 315 7.88 -2.70 2.63
CA PHE A 315 8.98 -2.85 1.65
C PHE A 315 9.80 -4.13 1.87
N ILE A 316 9.85 -4.66 3.11
CA ILE A 316 10.66 -5.85 3.42
C ILE A 316 10.25 -7.07 2.61
N PRO A 317 8.97 -7.54 2.65
CA PRO A 317 8.60 -8.71 1.87
C PRO A 317 8.70 -8.49 0.36
N LEU A 318 8.47 -7.27 -0.13
CA LEU A 318 8.66 -6.96 -1.54
C LEU A 318 10.14 -7.08 -1.95
N LEU A 319 11.03 -6.38 -1.26
CA LEU A 319 12.44 -6.29 -1.67
C LEU A 319 13.23 -7.54 -1.34
N ALA A 320 12.95 -8.20 -0.20
CA ALA A 320 13.69 -9.38 0.24
C ALA A 320 13.12 -10.70 -0.27
N LEU A 321 11.78 -10.81 -0.41
CA LEU A 321 11.13 -12.06 -0.81
C LEU A 321 10.51 -12.00 -2.22
N GLY A 322 10.34 -10.81 -2.79
CA GLY A 322 9.63 -10.62 -4.06
C GLY A 322 8.12 -10.83 -3.93
N ILE A 323 7.56 -10.62 -2.73
CA ILE A 323 6.15 -10.83 -2.44
C ILE A 323 5.54 -9.53 -1.91
N PRO A 324 4.67 -8.86 -2.68
CA PRO A 324 4.05 -7.63 -2.24
C PRO A 324 2.98 -7.88 -1.17
N PRO A 325 3.07 -7.27 0.02
CA PRO A 325 2.09 -7.47 1.08
C PRO A 325 0.78 -6.69 0.88
N ASN A 326 0.76 -5.72 -0.01
CA ASN A 326 -0.42 -4.91 -0.32
C ASN A 326 -0.39 -4.41 -1.77
N VAL A 327 -1.51 -3.79 -2.21
CA VAL A 327 -1.67 -3.34 -3.61
C VAL A 327 -0.62 -2.30 -4.02
N VAL A 328 -0.24 -1.38 -3.13
CA VAL A 328 0.76 -0.36 -3.44
C VAL A 328 2.12 -1.01 -3.71
N MET A 329 2.51 -1.96 -2.86
CA MET A 329 3.72 -2.76 -3.07
C MET A 329 3.63 -3.64 -4.32
N ALA A 330 2.43 -4.11 -4.67
CA ALA A 330 2.19 -4.84 -5.90
C ALA A 330 2.41 -3.96 -7.14
N LEU A 331 1.97 -2.71 -7.12
CA LEU A 331 2.27 -1.73 -8.18
C LEU A 331 3.77 -1.41 -8.26
N LEU A 332 4.43 -1.27 -7.11
CA LEU A 332 5.87 -1.06 -7.06
C LEU A 332 6.64 -2.28 -7.61
N MET A 333 6.15 -3.49 -7.33
CA MET A 333 6.66 -4.73 -7.94
C MET A 333 6.51 -4.69 -9.46
N GLY A 334 5.36 -4.25 -9.97
CA GLY A 334 5.13 -4.05 -11.40
C GLY A 334 6.14 -3.06 -12.01
N ALA A 335 6.43 -1.96 -11.31
CA ALA A 335 7.46 -1.01 -11.75
C ALA A 335 8.85 -1.64 -11.82
N LEU A 336 9.23 -2.47 -10.84
CA LEU A 336 10.48 -3.22 -10.86
C LEU A 336 10.56 -4.13 -12.09
N ILE A 337 9.52 -4.94 -12.33
CA ILE A 337 9.47 -5.90 -13.43
C ILE A 337 9.53 -5.19 -14.79
N ILE A 338 8.81 -4.09 -14.99
CA ILE A 338 8.83 -3.28 -16.21
C ILE A 338 10.24 -2.71 -16.48
N ASN A 339 10.96 -2.37 -15.42
CA ASN A 339 12.35 -1.93 -15.50
C ASN A 339 13.37 -3.09 -15.61
N GLY A 340 12.91 -4.33 -15.82
CA GLY A 340 13.77 -5.52 -15.97
C GLY A 340 14.38 -6.03 -14.66
N ILE A 341 13.89 -5.57 -13.51
CA ILE A 341 14.37 -5.97 -12.19
C ILE A 341 13.39 -6.96 -11.56
N THR A 342 13.85 -8.17 -11.32
CA THR A 342 13.07 -9.17 -10.57
C THR A 342 13.25 -8.91 -9.07
N PRO A 343 12.18 -8.51 -8.35
CA PRO A 343 12.25 -8.36 -6.90
C PRO A 343 12.45 -9.71 -6.21
N GLY A 344 13.07 -9.70 -5.05
CA GLY A 344 13.33 -10.92 -4.29
C GLY A 344 14.76 -11.04 -3.78
N PRO A 345 15.15 -12.22 -3.28
CA PRO A 345 16.38 -12.38 -2.49
C PRO A 345 17.66 -12.06 -3.25
N LEU A 346 17.66 -12.24 -4.57
CA LEU A 346 18.84 -11.92 -5.39
C LEU A 346 18.95 -10.44 -5.75
N MET A 347 17.85 -9.68 -5.67
CA MET A 347 17.80 -8.27 -6.04
C MET A 347 18.83 -7.43 -5.28
N ILE A 348 19.00 -7.69 -3.98
CA ILE A 348 19.92 -6.93 -3.13
C ILE A 348 21.39 -7.10 -3.58
N LYS A 349 21.71 -8.28 -4.11
CA LYS A 349 23.06 -8.58 -4.63
C LYS A 349 23.27 -8.13 -6.07
N GLN A 350 22.25 -8.27 -6.92
CA GLN A 350 22.32 -7.96 -8.35
C GLN A 350 22.15 -6.46 -8.65
N TYR A 351 21.31 -5.78 -7.87
CA TYR A 351 20.96 -4.36 -8.04
C TYR A 351 21.11 -3.58 -6.71
N PRO A 352 22.30 -3.57 -6.07
CA PRO A 352 22.49 -2.92 -4.78
C PRO A 352 22.21 -1.42 -4.83
N GLU A 353 22.47 -0.77 -5.96
CA GLU A 353 22.18 0.65 -6.16
C GLU A 353 20.69 0.97 -6.09
N VAL A 354 19.83 0.06 -6.56
CA VAL A 354 18.37 0.21 -6.47
C VAL A 354 17.93 0.05 -5.03
N PHE A 355 18.37 -1.01 -4.36
CA PHE A 355 17.99 -1.30 -2.97
C PHE A 355 18.42 -0.18 -2.02
N TRP A 356 19.70 0.19 -2.03
CA TRP A 356 20.22 1.21 -1.13
C TRP A 356 19.79 2.63 -1.52
N GLY A 357 19.59 2.88 -2.82
CA GLY A 357 19.04 4.15 -3.32
C GLY A 357 17.62 4.38 -2.82
N VAL A 358 16.74 3.36 -2.85
CA VAL A 358 15.39 3.45 -2.29
C VAL A 358 15.44 3.69 -0.78
N ILE A 359 16.25 2.93 -0.03
CA ILE A 359 16.40 3.10 1.42
C ILE A 359 16.87 4.52 1.78
N ALA A 360 17.90 5.01 1.13
CA ALA A 360 18.42 6.36 1.37
C ALA A 360 17.38 7.44 0.99
N SER A 361 16.59 7.21 -0.10
CA SER A 361 15.53 8.13 -0.49
C SER A 361 14.40 8.19 0.53
N MET A 362 14.13 7.10 1.27
CA MET A 362 13.15 7.09 2.34
C MET A 362 13.56 8.00 3.51
N TYR A 363 14.84 8.03 3.90
CA TYR A 363 15.34 8.97 4.91
C TYR A 363 15.16 10.41 4.46
N LEU A 364 15.63 10.71 3.24
CA LEU A 364 15.51 12.05 2.65
C LEU A 364 14.04 12.43 2.49
N GLY A 365 13.21 11.52 1.97
CA GLY A 365 11.78 11.71 1.79
C GLY A 365 11.05 12.02 3.09
N ASN A 366 11.35 11.33 4.19
CA ASN A 366 10.78 11.61 5.50
C ASN A 366 11.10 13.04 6.00
N ILE A 367 12.33 13.52 5.76
CA ILE A 367 12.69 14.89 6.10
C ILE A 367 11.93 15.89 5.22
N ILE A 368 11.87 15.65 3.91
CA ILE A 368 11.12 16.49 2.97
C ILE A 368 9.64 16.52 3.36
N LEU A 369 9.05 15.38 3.75
CA LEU A 369 7.65 15.28 4.20
C LEU A 369 7.36 16.14 5.42
N LEU A 370 8.26 16.14 6.42
CA LEU A 370 8.12 17.01 7.58
C LEU A 370 8.11 18.48 7.17
N LEU A 371 9.04 18.86 6.27
CA LEU A 371 9.15 20.23 5.75
C LEU A 371 7.94 20.62 4.91
N LEU A 372 7.36 19.71 4.14
CA LEU A 372 6.15 19.97 3.35
C LEU A 372 4.91 20.08 4.23
N ASN A 373 4.75 19.21 5.22
CA ASN A 373 3.51 19.12 5.99
C ASN A 373 3.42 20.10 7.15
N LEU A 374 4.50 20.61 7.70
CA LEU A 374 4.45 21.63 8.77
C LEU A 374 4.52 23.06 8.21
N PRO A 375 5.63 23.55 7.61
CA PRO A 375 5.68 24.93 7.14
C PRO A 375 4.69 25.25 6.03
N LEU A 376 4.43 24.28 5.14
CA LEU A 376 3.56 24.47 3.96
C LEU A 376 2.10 24.10 4.19
N ILE A 377 1.68 23.86 5.42
CA ILE A 377 0.29 23.50 5.74
C ILE A 377 -0.74 24.46 5.14
N GLY A 378 -0.38 25.76 5.07
CA GLY A 378 -1.24 26.77 4.46
C GLY A 378 -1.50 26.56 2.97
N LEU A 379 -0.57 25.93 2.25
CA LEU A 379 -0.73 25.54 0.84
C LEU A 379 -1.76 24.40 0.74
N TRP A 380 -1.62 23.40 1.57
CA TRP A 380 -2.52 22.22 1.57
C TRP A 380 -3.94 22.62 1.95
N VAL A 381 -4.12 23.51 2.93
CA VAL A 381 -5.44 24.06 3.28
C VAL A 381 -6.09 24.81 2.10
N LYS A 382 -5.30 25.52 1.27
CA LYS A 382 -5.82 26.14 0.05
C LYS A 382 -6.21 25.12 -1.00
N LEU A 383 -5.42 24.05 -1.14
CA LEU A 383 -5.68 22.98 -2.09
C LEU A 383 -6.97 22.22 -1.78
N LEU A 384 -7.31 22.02 -0.51
CA LEU A 384 -8.57 21.41 -0.09
C LEU A 384 -9.83 22.18 -0.58
N LYS A 385 -9.67 23.45 -0.96
CA LYS A 385 -10.75 24.27 -1.51
C LYS A 385 -10.97 24.05 -3.02
N VAL A 386 -10.05 23.35 -3.71
CA VAL A 386 -10.21 23.07 -5.15
C VAL A 386 -11.41 22.15 -5.35
N PRO A 387 -12.41 22.58 -6.16
CA PRO A 387 -13.59 21.76 -6.39
C PRO A 387 -13.23 20.46 -7.13
N TYR A 388 -13.84 19.37 -6.71
CA TYR A 388 -13.60 18.06 -7.35
C TYR A 388 -13.90 18.05 -8.85
N ARG A 389 -14.81 18.92 -9.28
CA ARG A 389 -15.13 19.15 -10.73
C ARG A 389 -13.91 19.50 -11.58
N ILE A 390 -12.87 20.11 -10.99
CA ILE A 390 -11.62 20.46 -11.70
C ILE A 390 -10.64 19.29 -11.63
N LEU A 391 -10.58 18.60 -10.47
CA LEU A 391 -9.64 17.50 -10.27
C LEU A 391 -9.98 16.28 -11.12
N MET A 392 -11.25 15.97 -11.24
CA MET A 392 -11.74 14.78 -11.94
C MET A 392 -11.29 14.70 -13.43
N PRO A 393 -11.48 15.73 -14.27
CA PRO A 393 -11.00 15.68 -15.65
C PRO A 393 -9.49 15.52 -15.74
N LEU A 394 -8.73 16.13 -14.81
CA LEU A 394 -7.27 16.00 -14.77
C LEU A 394 -6.86 14.56 -14.44
N ILE A 395 -7.51 13.92 -13.45
CA ILE A 395 -7.24 12.52 -13.11
C ILE A 395 -7.52 11.61 -14.33
N LEU A 396 -8.68 11.77 -14.97
CA LEU A 396 -9.03 10.98 -16.16
C LEU A 396 -8.05 11.23 -17.31
N LEU A 397 -7.63 12.47 -17.52
CA LEU A 397 -6.64 12.81 -18.53
C LEU A 397 -5.30 12.12 -18.28
N PHE A 398 -4.80 12.14 -17.04
CA PHE A 398 -3.58 11.43 -16.66
C PHE A 398 -3.73 9.91 -16.83
N CYS A 399 -4.89 9.34 -16.47
CA CYS A 399 -5.18 7.94 -16.70
C CYS A 399 -5.16 7.58 -18.18
N LEU A 400 -5.80 8.38 -19.05
CA LEU A 400 -5.83 8.15 -20.49
C LEU A 400 -4.43 8.23 -21.12
N ILE A 401 -3.70 9.31 -20.83
CA ILE A 401 -2.34 9.52 -21.34
C ILE A 401 -1.42 8.39 -20.81
N GLY A 402 -1.48 8.10 -19.52
CA GLY A 402 -0.65 7.08 -18.90
C GLY A 402 -0.88 5.69 -19.47
N SER A 403 -2.14 5.29 -19.64
CA SER A 403 -2.48 3.98 -20.20
C SER A 403 -2.05 3.86 -21.67
N TYR A 404 -2.24 4.91 -22.48
CA TYR A 404 -1.83 4.92 -23.88
C TYR A 404 -0.30 4.90 -24.04
N SER A 405 0.42 5.68 -23.23
CA SER A 405 1.88 5.86 -23.34
C SER A 405 2.70 4.62 -23.05
N LEU A 406 2.09 3.61 -22.39
CA LEU A 406 2.76 2.35 -22.06
C LEU A 406 3.29 1.63 -23.29
N ASN A 407 2.39 1.32 -24.20
CA ASN A 407 2.65 0.52 -25.41
C ASN A 407 2.23 1.26 -26.68
N ASN A 408 1.89 2.57 -26.60
CA ASN A 408 1.30 3.36 -27.67
C ASN A 408 0.09 2.66 -28.32
N ASN A 409 -0.74 2.01 -27.49
CA ASN A 409 -1.81 1.14 -27.93
C ASN A 409 -3.16 1.54 -27.32
N VAL A 410 -4.16 1.74 -28.16
CA VAL A 410 -5.53 2.09 -27.75
C VAL A 410 -6.19 0.95 -26.95
N VAL A 411 -5.79 -0.30 -27.18
CA VAL A 411 -6.34 -1.46 -26.44
C VAL A 411 -6.08 -1.33 -24.94
N GLU A 412 -4.94 -0.79 -24.53
CA GLU A 412 -4.62 -0.53 -23.12
C GLU A 412 -5.60 0.48 -22.50
N VAL A 413 -6.00 1.50 -23.26
CA VAL A 413 -7.02 2.47 -22.83
C VAL A 413 -8.39 1.80 -22.69
N VAL A 414 -8.76 0.94 -23.61
CA VAL A 414 -10.01 0.17 -23.56
C VAL A 414 -10.03 -0.75 -22.33
N ILE A 415 -8.93 -1.46 -22.07
CA ILE A 415 -8.77 -2.29 -20.88
C ILE A 415 -8.96 -1.44 -19.62
N MET A 416 -8.30 -0.29 -19.53
CA MET A 416 -8.43 0.63 -18.39
C MET A 416 -9.89 1.07 -18.18
N ILE A 417 -10.61 1.42 -19.24
CA ILE A 417 -12.02 1.83 -19.14
C ILE A 417 -12.90 0.68 -18.67
N ILE A 418 -12.72 -0.53 -19.22
CA ILE A 418 -13.45 -1.74 -18.81
C ILE A 418 -13.23 -2.00 -17.32
N PHE A 419 -11.98 -2.00 -16.86
CA PHE A 419 -11.67 -2.20 -15.45
C PHE A 419 -12.12 -1.04 -14.56
N GLY A 420 -12.20 0.18 -15.09
CA GLY A 420 -12.77 1.34 -14.42
C GLY A 420 -14.27 1.17 -14.15
N MET A 421 -15.03 0.77 -15.14
CA MET A 421 -16.46 0.46 -15.01
C MET A 421 -16.67 -0.76 -14.10
N ALA A 422 -15.88 -1.81 -14.29
CA ALA A 422 -15.94 -3.01 -13.45
C ALA A 422 -15.64 -2.66 -11.98
N GLY A 423 -14.59 -1.88 -11.71
CA GLY A 423 -14.21 -1.43 -10.37
C GLY A 423 -15.31 -0.60 -9.69
N TYR A 424 -15.96 0.29 -10.44
CA TYR A 424 -17.12 1.05 -9.96
C TYR A 424 -18.28 0.12 -9.55
N VAL A 425 -18.66 -0.83 -10.41
CA VAL A 425 -19.73 -1.80 -10.14
C VAL A 425 -19.37 -2.69 -8.94
N LEU A 426 -18.15 -3.20 -8.91
CA LEU A 426 -17.65 -4.04 -7.81
C LEU A 426 -17.75 -3.32 -6.47
N ARG A 427 -17.36 -2.05 -6.40
CA ARG A 427 -17.47 -1.24 -5.17
C ARG A 427 -18.92 -1.03 -4.73
N LYS A 428 -19.84 -0.80 -5.66
CA LYS A 428 -21.27 -0.70 -5.32
C LYS A 428 -21.83 -1.97 -4.68
N PHE A 429 -21.29 -3.11 -5.08
CA PHE A 429 -21.62 -4.40 -4.48
C PHE A 429 -20.70 -4.78 -3.31
N GLU A 430 -19.94 -3.82 -2.76
CA GLU A 430 -19.00 -4.03 -1.65
C GLU A 430 -17.96 -5.13 -1.89
N PHE A 431 -17.47 -5.28 -3.13
CA PHE A 431 -16.31 -6.09 -3.45
C PHE A 431 -15.05 -5.22 -3.36
N GLU A 432 -14.03 -5.71 -2.69
CA GLU A 432 -12.73 -5.05 -2.60
C GLU A 432 -11.83 -5.45 -3.76
N ALA A 433 -11.30 -4.48 -4.51
CA ALA A 433 -10.40 -4.75 -5.65
C ALA A 433 -8.99 -5.19 -5.22
N ALA A 434 -8.60 -4.98 -3.96
CA ALA A 434 -7.26 -5.30 -3.47
C ALA A 434 -6.90 -6.79 -3.58
N PRO A 435 -7.74 -7.76 -3.15
CA PRO A 435 -7.44 -9.19 -3.30
C PRO A 435 -7.29 -9.62 -4.77
N LEU A 436 -8.12 -9.05 -5.67
CA LEU A 436 -8.00 -9.32 -7.12
C LEU A 436 -6.63 -8.89 -7.64
N MET A 437 -6.20 -7.67 -7.28
CA MET A 437 -4.95 -7.12 -7.77
C MET A 437 -3.73 -7.90 -7.26
N VAL A 438 -3.73 -8.31 -5.99
CA VAL A 438 -2.67 -9.16 -5.42
C VAL A 438 -2.61 -10.51 -6.15
N ALA A 439 -3.76 -11.14 -6.38
CA ALA A 439 -3.83 -12.41 -7.09
C ALA A 439 -3.45 -12.28 -8.58
N PHE A 440 -3.82 -11.19 -9.22
CA PHE A 440 -3.46 -10.89 -10.61
C PHE A 440 -1.94 -10.78 -10.79
N ILE A 441 -1.25 -10.09 -9.88
CA ILE A 441 0.20 -9.88 -9.94
C ILE A 441 0.97 -11.14 -9.55
N LEU A 442 0.53 -11.84 -8.51
CA LEU A 442 1.20 -13.04 -8.02
C LEU A 442 0.84 -14.30 -8.80
N GLY A 443 -0.24 -14.27 -9.59
CA GLY A 443 -0.75 -15.42 -10.35
C GLY A 443 0.30 -16.11 -11.21
N PRO A 444 1.08 -15.40 -12.05
CA PRO A 444 2.11 -16.02 -12.88
C PRO A 444 3.20 -16.71 -12.05
N ILE A 445 3.64 -16.10 -10.95
CA ILE A 445 4.66 -16.67 -10.06
C ILE A 445 4.09 -17.91 -9.34
N TRP A 446 2.84 -17.83 -8.88
CA TRP A 446 2.12 -18.90 -8.22
C TRP A 446 1.96 -20.13 -9.15
N GLU A 447 1.51 -19.90 -10.38
CA GLU A 447 1.34 -20.96 -11.37
C GLU A 447 2.67 -21.62 -11.74
N ASN A 448 3.70 -20.82 -12.02
CA ASN A 448 5.03 -21.32 -12.34
C ASN A 448 5.62 -22.14 -11.17
N SER A 449 5.50 -21.64 -9.95
CA SER A 449 5.99 -22.34 -8.75
C SER A 449 5.25 -23.67 -8.52
N TRP A 450 3.92 -23.70 -8.74
CA TRP A 450 3.13 -24.91 -8.70
C TRP A 450 3.61 -25.94 -9.70
N ARG A 451 3.72 -25.56 -10.96
CA ARG A 451 4.14 -26.45 -12.06
C ARG A 451 5.55 -26.96 -11.89
N GLN A 452 6.50 -26.09 -11.55
CA GLN A 452 7.88 -26.48 -11.28
C GLN A 452 7.97 -27.47 -10.12
N SER A 453 7.22 -27.26 -9.04
CA SER A 453 7.16 -28.19 -7.91
C SER A 453 6.70 -29.57 -8.33
N LEU A 454 5.67 -29.66 -9.18
CA LEU A 454 5.18 -30.95 -9.68
C LEU A 454 6.18 -31.61 -10.62
N VAL A 455 6.87 -30.85 -11.46
CA VAL A 455 7.94 -31.38 -12.31
C VAL A 455 9.08 -31.94 -11.46
N MET A 456 9.49 -31.23 -10.40
CA MET A 456 10.55 -31.70 -9.49
C MET A 456 10.21 -32.97 -8.72
N SER A 457 8.92 -33.28 -8.55
CA SER A 457 8.42 -34.42 -7.76
C SER A 457 7.79 -35.52 -8.60
N ASP A 458 7.99 -35.52 -9.93
CA ASP A 458 7.34 -36.46 -10.85
C ASP A 458 5.80 -36.50 -10.66
N GLY A 459 5.19 -35.35 -10.46
CA GLY A 459 3.75 -35.18 -10.28
C GLY A 459 3.22 -35.48 -8.87
N LYS A 460 4.08 -35.68 -7.87
CA LYS A 460 3.66 -36.00 -6.51
C LYS A 460 3.38 -34.74 -5.70
N PHE A 461 2.16 -34.63 -5.16
CA PHE A 461 1.79 -33.51 -4.28
C PHE A 461 2.47 -33.56 -2.89
N SER A 462 3.07 -34.71 -2.52
CA SER A 462 3.78 -34.85 -1.25
C SER A 462 4.91 -33.84 -1.07
N ILE A 463 5.48 -33.32 -2.16
CA ILE A 463 6.57 -32.34 -2.14
C ILE A 463 6.23 -31.09 -1.29
N PHE A 464 4.96 -30.66 -1.29
CA PHE A 464 4.52 -29.53 -0.50
C PHE A 464 4.47 -29.82 1.01
N LEU A 465 4.39 -31.10 1.40
CA LEU A 465 4.38 -31.55 2.79
C LEU A 465 5.77 -32.00 3.27
N GLU A 466 6.64 -32.40 2.36
CA GLU A 466 8.02 -32.81 2.65
C GLU A 466 8.94 -31.63 2.95
N LYS A 467 8.64 -30.47 2.37
CA LYS A 467 9.40 -29.24 2.60
C LYS A 467 8.90 -28.51 3.84
N PRO A 468 9.74 -28.32 4.88
CA PRO A 468 9.26 -27.81 6.18
C PRO A 468 8.64 -26.41 6.11
N ILE A 469 9.21 -25.49 5.33
CA ILE A 469 8.69 -24.14 5.15
C ILE A 469 7.34 -24.19 4.42
N SER A 470 7.23 -24.98 3.36
CA SER A 470 5.99 -25.17 2.62
C SER A 470 4.90 -25.78 3.50
N LEU A 471 5.23 -26.79 4.31
CA LEU A 471 4.30 -27.40 5.27
C LEU A 471 3.77 -26.39 6.28
N VAL A 472 4.66 -25.62 6.91
CA VAL A 472 4.27 -24.63 7.93
C VAL A 472 3.39 -23.54 7.32
N THR A 473 3.75 -23.01 6.16
CA THR A 473 2.98 -21.95 5.49
C THR A 473 1.61 -22.43 5.03
N LEU A 474 1.50 -23.64 4.48
CA LEU A 474 0.20 -24.25 4.11
C LEU A 474 -0.65 -24.59 5.34
N ALA A 475 -0.05 -25.05 6.42
CA ALA A 475 -0.76 -25.29 7.67
C ALA A 475 -1.34 -24.00 8.25
N LEU A 476 -0.56 -22.92 8.27
CA LEU A 476 -1.03 -21.59 8.68
C LEU A 476 -2.17 -21.09 7.78
N ALA A 477 -2.03 -21.22 6.47
CA ALA A 477 -3.04 -20.87 5.48
C ALA A 477 -4.36 -21.62 5.75
N THR A 478 -4.27 -22.93 5.96
CA THR A 478 -5.42 -23.80 6.27
C THR A 478 -6.09 -23.42 7.58
N LEU A 479 -5.32 -23.16 8.63
CA LEU A 479 -5.84 -22.69 9.92
C LEU A 479 -6.60 -21.36 9.79
N LEU A 480 -6.10 -20.41 8.99
CA LEU A 480 -6.78 -19.15 8.73
C LEU A 480 -8.11 -19.36 8.00
N ILE A 481 -8.17 -20.26 7.01
CA ILE A 481 -9.42 -20.61 6.31
C ILE A 481 -10.41 -21.21 7.30
N ILE A 482 -10.01 -22.23 8.08
CA ILE A 482 -10.86 -22.89 9.07
C ILE A 482 -11.42 -21.86 10.08
N ASN A 483 -10.56 -21.00 10.63
CA ASN A 483 -10.99 -19.96 11.56
C ASN A 483 -12.00 -18.98 10.92
N SER A 484 -11.78 -18.62 9.65
CA SER A 484 -12.67 -17.76 8.88
C SER A 484 -14.05 -18.40 8.70
N VAL A 485 -14.08 -19.67 8.34
CA VAL A 485 -15.32 -20.45 8.15
C VAL A 485 -16.06 -20.58 9.48
N ILE A 486 -15.37 -20.90 10.57
CA ILE A 486 -15.98 -20.99 11.92
C ILE A 486 -16.58 -19.64 12.34
N LYS A 487 -15.86 -18.52 12.14
CA LYS A 487 -16.37 -17.17 12.45
C LYS A 487 -17.65 -16.86 11.63
N TYR A 488 -17.64 -17.21 10.35
CA TYR A 488 -18.79 -17.00 9.47
C TYR A 488 -20.03 -17.77 9.95
N TYR A 489 -19.88 -19.07 10.27
CA TYR A 489 -20.98 -19.89 10.81
C TYR A 489 -21.48 -19.39 12.17
N ARG A 490 -20.58 -18.99 13.08
CA ARG A 490 -20.96 -18.45 14.39
C ARG A 490 -21.73 -17.12 14.27
N LYS A 491 -21.33 -16.26 13.32
CA LYS A 491 -22.03 -14.99 13.07
C LYS A 491 -23.43 -15.20 12.53
N ASN A 492 -23.60 -16.12 11.58
CA ASN A 492 -24.90 -16.44 11.00
C ASN A 492 -25.82 -17.17 11.99
N LYS A 493 -25.31 -18.08 12.82
CA LYS A 493 -26.10 -18.75 13.86
C LYS A 493 -26.69 -17.77 14.88
N LYS A 494 -25.95 -16.69 15.22
CA LYS A 494 -26.50 -15.62 16.08
C LYS A 494 -27.60 -14.81 15.39
N ARG A 495 -27.56 -14.65 14.08
CA ARG A 495 -28.58 -13.92 13.31
C ARG A 495 -29.91 -14.70 13.23
N PHE A 496 -29.85 -16.03 13.07
CA PHE A 496 -31.02 -16.94 13.06
C PHE A 496 -31.67 -17.18 14.43
N ILE A 497 -31.03 -16.79 15.53
CA ILE A 497 -31.58 -16.93 16.90
C ILE A 497 -32.30 -15.64 17.34
N PHE A 498 -32.08 -14.52 16.62
CA PHE A 498 -32.69 -13.21 16.92
C PHE A 498 -33.68 -12.72 15.87
N GLU A 499 -33.95 -13.49 14.78
CA GLU A 499 -35.08 -13.42 13.88
C GLU A 499 -36.10 -14.52 14.26
#